data_0e32efe5181b0e8ff65610b94d2d91d7
#
_entry.id   0e32efe5181b0e8ff65610b94d2d91d7
#
_cell.length_a   1.000
_cell.length_b   1.000
_cell.length_c   1.000
_cell.angle_alpha   90.00
_cell.angle_beta   90.00
_cell.angle_gamma   90.00
#
_symmetry.space_group_name_H-M   'P 1'
#
loop_
_entity.id
_entity.type
_entity.pdbx_description
1 polymer ?
#
loop_
_entity_poly.entity_id
_entity_poly.type
_entity_poly.pdbx_seq_one_letter_code
_entity_poly.pdbx_strand_id
1 'polypeptide(L)'
;MRIEQNYSLEKHNTFHLPVKTRWFMEYETEEELQRILHDEYFQECLSLHIGGGSNLLFINDYNGIIIHSRIKGISISAETDEYVSLRVGAAEIWDDVVAYAVLKGWGGIENLSLIPGEAGAAAIQNIGAYGMEIKDVIESVEAVSYTHLTLPTNSLV
;
A
#
# COMPACT_ATOMS: atom_id res chain seq x y z
N MET A 1 3.93 -15.08 -5.86
CA MET A 1 3.93 -14.14 -7.01
C MET A 1 2.89 -14.56 -8.04
N ARG A 2 2.07 -13.63 -8.53
CA ARG A 2 1.06 -13.81 -9.57
C ARG A 2 1.32 -12.81 -10.69
N ILE A 3 1.24 -13.25 -11.95
CA ILE A 3 1.42 -12.39 -13.12
C ILE A 3 0.32 -12.72 -14.12
N GLU A 4 -0.45 -11.72 -14.53
CA GLU A 4 -1.55 -11.89 -15.50
C GLU A 4 -1.50 -10.81 -16.58
N GLN A 5 -1.87 -11.19 -17.80
CA GLN A 5 -2.03 -10.27 -18.94
C GLN A 5 -3.48 -9.87 -19.14
N ASN A 6 -3.70 -8.65 -19.63
CA ASN A 6 -5.03 -8.11 -19.95
C ASN A 6 -6.01 -8.25 -18.77
N TYR A 7 -5.49 -7.99 -17.57
CA TYR A 7 -6.23 -8.16 -16.32
C TYR A 7 -7.23 -7.02 -16.10
N SER A 8 -8.44 -7.36 -15.64
CA SER A 8 -9.45 -6.37 -15.27
C SER A 8 -9.13 -5.74 -13.92
N LEU A 9 -9.08 -4.41 -13.88
CA LEU A 9 -8.88 -3.63 -12.67
C LEU A 9 -10.18 -3.26 -11.96
N GLU A 10 -11.33 -3.83 -12.36
CA GLU A 10 -12.64 -3.54 -11.78
C GLU A 10 -12.68 -3.72 -10.25
N LYS A 11 -11.95 -4.71 -9.74
CA LYS A 11 -11.82 -4.97 -8.29
C LYS A 11 -10.74 -4.15 -7.61
N HIS A 12 -9.97 -3.39 -8.37
CA HIS A 12 -8.84 -2.57 -7.91
C HIS A 12 -9.08 -1.07 -8.17
N ASN A 13 -10.33 -0.67 -8.22
CA ASN A 13 -10.76 0.73 -8.19
C ASN A 13 -12.16 0.85 -7.58
N THR A 14 -12.36 1.89 -6.80
CA THR A 14 -13.62 2.11 -6.05
C THR A 14 -14.83 2.38 -6.94
N PHE A 15 -14.61 2.87 -8.17
CA PHE A 15 -15.68 3.14 -9.13
C PHE A 15 -16.13 1.88 -9.89
N HIS A 16 -15.47 0.74 -9.66
CA HIS A 16 -15.72 -0.52 -10.36
C HIS A 16 -15.73 -0.38 -11.89
N LEU A 17 -14.86 0.51 -12.40
CA LEU A 17 -14.70 0.70 -13.83
C LEU A 17 -14.04 -0.54 -14.44
N PRO A 18 -14.60 -1.09 -15.54
CA PRO A 18 -14.10 -2.31 -16.16
C PRO A 18 -12.88 -2.06 -17.08
N VAL A 19 -11.93 -1.24 -16.57
CA VAL A 19 -10.67 -0.99 -17.27
C VAL A 19 -9.71 -2.16 -17.11
N LYS A 20 -8.77 -2.29 -18.04
CA LYS A 20 -7.77 -3.35 -18.04
C LYS A 20 -6.37 -2.78 -17.95
N THR A 21 -5.47 -3.59 -17.41
CA THR A 21 -4.03 -3.34 -17.51
C THR A 21 -3.38 -4.38 -18.43
N ARG A 22 -2.29 -3.97 -19.11
CA ARG A 22 -1.51 -4.90 -19.95
C ARG A 22 -0.94 -6.04 -19.11
N TRP A 23 -0.37 -5.71 -17.94
CA TRP A 23 0.16 -6.66 -16.96
C TRP A 23 -0.33 -6.30 -15.56
N PHE A 24 -0.73 -7.31 -14.81
CA PHE A 24 -1.04 -7.22 -13.39
C PHE A 24 -0.13 -8.17 -12.63
N MET A 25 0.55 -7.67 -11.61
CA MET A 25 1.49 -8.43 -10.82
C MET A 25 1.19 -8.28 -9.34
N GLU A 26 1.10 -9.40 -8.63
CA GLU A 26 1.02 -9.43 -7.17
C GLU A 26 2.23 -10.15 -6.60
N TYR A 27 2.77 -9.62 -5.50
CA TYR A 27 3.88 -10.20 -4.76
C TYR A 27 3.52 -10.35 -3.28
N GLU A 28 4.04 -11.39 -2.64
CA GLU A 28 3.81 -11.73 -1.23
C GLU A 28 5.07 -11.54 -0.38
N THR A 29 6.23 -11.38 -1.00
CA THR A 29 7.51 -11.13 -0.31
C THR A 29 8.33 -10.07 -1.01
N GLU A 30 9.31 -9.50 -0.27
CA GLU A 30 10.24 -8.52 -0.82
C GLU A 30 11.10 -9.12 -1.94
N GLU A 31 11.49 -10.39 -1.82
CA GLU A 31 12.27 -11.09 -2.85
C GLU A 31 11.47 -11.26 -4.15
N GLU A 32 10.16 -11.49 -4.06
CA GLU A 32 9.28 -11.54 -5.23
C GLU A 32 9.20 -10.18 -5.92
N LEU A 33 9.06 -9.11 -5.13
CA LEU A 33 9.09 -7.76 -5.66
C LEU A 33 10.42 -7.46 -6.35
N GLN A 34 11.55 -7.79 -5.72
CA GLN A 34 12.87 -7.60 -6.31
C GLN A 34 13.00 -8.34 -7.66
N ARG A 35 12.46 -9.56 -7.79
CA ARG A 35 12.47 -10.30 -9.06
C ARG A 35 11.68 -9.58 -10.15
N ILE A 36 10.46 -9.07 -9.84
CA ILE A 36 9.66 -8.28 -10.78
C ILE A 36 10.46 -7.09 -11.29
N LEU A 37 11.15 -6.41 -10.42
CA LEU A 37 11.81 -5.15 -10.73
C LEU A 37 13.17 -5.30 -11.41
N HIS A 38 13.81 -6.46 -11.26
CA HIS A 38 15.06 -6.80 -11.97
C HIS A 38 14.80 -7.52 -13.31
N ASP A 39 13.57 -7.82 -13.65
CA ASP A 39 13.23 -8.42 -14.94
C ASP A 39 13.39 -7.39 -16.06
N GLU A 40 14.34 -7.62 -16.98
CA GLU A 40 14.68 -6.69 -18.06
C GLU A 40 13.48 -6.32 -18.95
N TYR A 41 12.57 -7.26 -19.18
CA TYR A 41 11.35 -7.00 -19.96
C TYR A 41 10.43 -5.99 -19.27
N PHE A 42 10.34 -6.04 -17.95
CA PHE A 42 9.46 -5.16 -17.19
C PHE A 42 10.08 -3.80 -16.87
N GLN A 43 11.41 -3.70 -16.87
CA GLN A 43 12.11 -2.43 -16.62
C GLN A 43 11.81 -1.36 -17.67
N GLU A 44 11.55 -1.76 -18.93
CA GLU A 44 11.20 -0.85 -20.01
C GLU A 44 9.72 -0.47 -20.03
N CYS A 45 8.89 -1.11 -19.22
CA CYS A 45 7.46 -0.87 -19.19
C CYS A 45 7.09 0.22 -18.18
N LEU A 46 6.11 1.04 -18.53
CA LEU A 46 5.48 1.94 -17.57
C LEU A 46 4.86 1.13 -16.44
N SER A 47 5.26 1.38 -15.20
CA SER A 47 4.74 0.67 -14.04
C SER A 47 4.06 1.61 -13.04
N LEU A 48 3.04 1.10 -12.36
CA LEU A 48 2.33 1.80 -11.30
C LEU A 48 2.09 0.83 -10.13
N HIS A 49 2.63 1.17 -8.96
CA HIS A 49 2.28 0.48 -7.72
C HIS A 49 0.95 1.02 -7.18
N ILE A 50 0.06 0.12 -6.84
CA ILE A 50 -1.23 0.48 -6.24
C ILE A 50 -1.45 -0.29 -4.94
N GLY A 51 -2.23 0.30 -4.02
CA GLY A 51 -2.91 -0.43 -2.95
C GLY A 51 -4.29 -0.88 -3.43
N GLY A 52 -5.29 -0.81 -2.58
CA GLY A 52 -6.67 -1.17 -2.92
C GLY A 52 -7.34 -0.34 -4.02
N GLY A 53 -6.65 0.67 -4.58
CA GLY A 53 -7.16 1.51 -5.66
C GLY A 53 -8.23 2.52 -5.25
N SER A 54 -8.34 2.81 -3.96
CA SER A 54 -9.39 3.70 -3.43
C SER A 54 -9.22 5.19 -3.79
N ASN A 55 -8.00 5.59 -4.17
CA ASN A 55 -7.68 6.96 -4.56
C ASN A 55 -7.24 7.08 -6.03
N LEU A 56 -7.72 6.16 -6.88
CA LEU A 56 -7.38 6.14 -8.30
C LEU A 56 -8.64 6.22 -9.16
N LEU A 57 -8.57 7.03 -10.21
CA LEU A 57 -9.56 7.09 -11.27
C LEU A 57 -8.91 6.70 -12.60
N PHE A 58 -9.22 5.51 -13.07
CA PHE A 58 -8.80 5.06 -14.40
C PHE A 58 -9.79 5.58 -15.45
N ILE A 59 -9.32 6.45 -16.34
CA ILE A 59 -10.15 7.00 -17.43
C ILE A 59 -10.06 6.18 -18.72
N ASN A 60 -9.05 5.29 -18.81
CA ASN A 60 -8.80 4.37 -19.94
C ASN A 60 -8.09 3.12 -19.44
N ASP A 61 -7.97 2.12 -20.30
CA ASP A 61 -7.09 0.97 -20.04
C ASP A 61 -5.65 1.43 -19.80
N TYR A 62 -4.97 0.77 -18.86
CA TYR A 62 -3.59 1.08 -18.51
C TYR A 62 -2.63 0.23 -19.33
N ASN A 63 -1.98 0.83 -20.31
CA ASN A 63 -1.02 0.11 -21.17
C ASN A 63 0.36 -0.04 -20.53
N GLY A 64 0.39 -0.60 -19.33
CA GLY A 64 1.60 -0.78 -18.52
C GLY A 64 1.46 -1.94 -17.56
N ILE A 65 2.21 -1.88 -16.48
CA ILE A 65 2.24 -2.86 -15.41
C ILE A 65 1.59 -2.25 -14.16
N ILE A 66 0.59 -2.90 -13.63
CA ILE A 66 0.09 -2.63 -12.28
C ILE A 66 0.75 -3.63 -11.33
N ILE A 67 1.36 -3.12 -10.27
CA ILE A 67 2.02 -3.91 -9.22
C ILE A 67 1.26 -3.70 -7.92
N HIS A 68 0.86 -4.79 -7.27
CA HIS A 68 0.07 -4.78 -6.05
C HIS A 68 0.72 -5.65 -4.99
N SER A 69 0.85 -5.13 -3.77
CA SER A 69 1.38 -5.88 -2.64
C SER A 69 0.33 -6.85 -2.08
N ARG A 70 0.80 -8.02 -1.67
CA ARG A 70 0.04 -8.98 -0.85
C ARG A 70 0.74 -9.24 0.48
N ILE A 71 1.72 -8.43 0.83
CA ILE A 71 2.41 -8.54 2.13
C ILE A 71 1.45 -8.15 3.23
N LYS A 72 1.07 -9.12 4.05
CA LYS A 72 0.16 -8.98 5.17
C LYS A 72 0.84 -9.28 6.50
N GLY A 73 0.14 -8.97 7.56
CA GLY A 73 0.52 -9.25 8.95
C GLY A 73 0.50 -7.99 9.81
N ILE A 74 0.03 -8.16 11.03
CA ILE A 74 0.10 -7.14 12.09
C ILE A 74 0.83 -7.79 13.26
N SER A 75 1.92 -7.17 13.68
CA SER A 75 2.72 -7.64 14.82
C SER A 75 3.16 -6.47 15.68
N ILE A 76 3.34 -6.72 16.98
CA ILE A 76 3.91 -5.75 17.89
C ILE A 76 5.42 -5.73 17.69
N SER A 77 6.00 -4.58 17.36
CA SER A 77 7.44 -4.36 17.25
C SER A 77 8.06 -3.82 18.52
N ALA A 78 7.32 -2.99 19.26
CA ALA A 78 7.71 -2.50 20.58
C ALA A 78 6.47 -2.23 21.44
N GLU A 79 6.63 -2.36 22.76
CA GLU A 79 5.60 -2.06 23.73
C GLU A 79 6.22 -1.46 24.99
N THR A 80 5.66 -0.36 25.46
CA THR A 80 6.02 0.34 26.68
C THR A 80 4.76 0.68 27.47
N ASP A 81 4.90 1.30 28.62
CA ASP A 81 3.74 1.78 29.39
C ASP A 81 3.02 2.95 28.71
N GLU A 82 3.67 3.63 27.75
CA GLU A 82 3.16 4.84 27.11
C GLU A 82 2.67 4.59 25.67
N TYR A 83 3.27 3.66 24.95
CA TYR A 83 2.93 3.38 23.55
C TYR A 83 3.16 1.93 23.14
N VAL A 84 2.48 1.55 22.06
CA VAL A 84 2.68 0.29 21.36
C VAL A 84 3.01 0.61 19.90
N SER A 85 4.13 0.09 19.41
CA SER A 85 4.50 0.17 17.98
C SER A 85 4.05 -1.09 17.26
N LEU A 86 3.32 -0.90 16.16
CA LEU A 86 2.83 -1.99 15.29
C LEU A 86 3.62 -2.02 13.99
N ARG A 87 4.14 -3.19 13.62
CA ARG A 87 4.58 -3.47 12.26
C ARG A 87 3.40 -4.01 11.48
N VAL A 88 3.06 -3.33 10.38
CA VAL A 88 1.88 -3.62 9.56
C VAL A 88 2.30 -3.88 8.13
N GLY A 89 1.84 -4.99 7.56
CA GLY A 89 2.07 -5.32 6.14
C GLY A 89 1.35 -4.35 5.21
N ALA A 90 2.00 -4.01 4.09
CA ALA A 90 1.52 -2.99 3.16
C ALA A 90 0.11 -3.27 2.59
N ALA A 91 -0.27 -4.54 2.47
CA ALA A 91 -1.56 -4.99 1.95
C ALA A 91 -2.64 -5.19 3.04
N GLU A 92 -2.38 -4.83 4.31
CA GLU A 92 -3.43 -4.82 5.32
C GLU A 92 -4.44 -3.71 5.02
N ILE A 93 -5.74 -4.03 5.14
CA ILE A 93 -6.80 -3.03 5.03
C ILE A 93 -6.63 -2.05 6.20
N TRP A 94 -6.57 -0.76 5.89
CA TRP A 94 -6.29 0.24 6.91
C TRP A 94 -7.30 0.22 8.06
N ASP A 95 -8.58 0.11 7.75
CA ASP A 95 -9.64 0.09 8.79
C ASP A 95 -9.54 -1.15 9.69
N ASP A 96 -9.08 -2.30 9.17
CA ASP A 96 -8.81 -3.49 9.97
C ASP A 96 -7.64 -3.27 10.96
N VAL A 97 -6.64 -2.47 10.57
CA VAL A 97 -5.54 -2.06 11.46
C VAL A 97 -6.06 -1.19 12.61
N VAL A 98 -6.91 -0.21 12.28
CA VAL A 98 -7.55 0.64 13.28
C VAL A 98 -8.41 -0.20 14.23
N ALA A 99 -9.24 -1.08 13.69
CA ALA A 99 -10.09 -1.97 14.48
C ALA A 99 -9.26 -2.87 15.41
N TYR A 100 -8.13 -3.40 14.91
CA TYR A 100 -7.21 -4.21 15.71
C TYR A 100 -6.66 -3.43 16.91
N ALA A 101 -6.20 -2.19 16.71
CA ALA A 101 -5.68 -1.35 17.77
C ALA A 101 -6.77 -1.02 18.82
N VAL A 102 -7.95 -0.61 18.37
CA VAL A 102 -9.09 -0.28 19.22
C VAL A 102 -9.54 -1.48 20.08
N LEU A 103 -9.61 -2.67 19.49
CA LEU A 103 -9.96 -3.90 20.21
C LEU A 103 -8.95 -4.28 21.30
N LYS A 104 -7.70 -3.84 21.14
CA LYS A 104 -6.65 -4.01 22.15
C LYS A 104 -6.64 -2.90 23.21
N GLY A 105 -7.48 -1.87 23.05
CA GLY A 105 -7.51 -0.71 23.95
C GLY A 105 -6.40 0.30 23.68
N TRP A 106 -5.74 0.23 22.50
CA TRP A 106 -4.70 1.17 22.10
C TRP A 106 -5.33 2.32 21.34
N GLY A 107 -5.17 3.54 21.83
CA GLY A 107 -5.64 4.77 21.22
C GLY A 107 -4.58 5.39 20.30
N GLY A 108 -5.01 6.41 19.52
CA GLY A 108 -4.14 7.25 18.72
C GLY A 108 -4.41 7.19 17.22
N ILE A 109 -5.09 6.16 16.70
CA ILE A 109 -5.44 6.03 15.27
C ILE A 109 -6.95 5.90 15.02
N GLU A 110 -7.77 5.95 16.05
CA GLU A 110 -9.22 5.77 15.97
C GLU A 110 -9.90 6.80 15.06
N ASN A 111 -9.39 8.04 15.03
CA ASN A 111 -9.90 9.09 14.14
C ASN A 111 -9.65 8.83 12.65
N LEU A 112 -8.76 7.89 12.33
CA LEU A 112 -8.44 7.48 10.96
C LEU A 112 -9.24 6.27 10.51
N SER A 113 -10.23 5.82 11.30
CA SER A 113 -11.15 4.75 10.93
C SER A 113 -11.98 5.11 9.69
N LEU A 114 -12.44 4.08 8.98
CA LEU A 114 -13.26 4.18 7.76
C LEU A 114 -12.59 4.89 6.57
N ILE A 115 -11.31 5.28 6.66
CA ILE A 115 -10.57 5.75 5.50
C ILE A 115 -10.27 4.53 4.62
N PRO A 116 -10.76 4.50 3.36
CA PRO A 116 -10.59 3.33 2.51
C PRO A 116 -9.14 3.23 2.01
N GLY A 117 -8.64 2.00 1.90
CA GLY A 117 -7.32 1.73 1.35
C GLY A 117 -6.53 0.71 2.16
N GLU A 118 -5.28 0.55 1.80
CA GLU A 118 -4.32 -0.37 2.42
C GLU A 118 -3.23 0.41 3.18
N ALA A 119 -2.63 -0.21 4.19
CA ALA A 119 -1.68 0.42 5.09
C ALA A 119 -0.47 1.05 4.37
N GLY A 120 0.09 0.37 3.36
CA GLY A 120 1.19 0.92 2.56
C GLY A 120 0.79 2.17 1.78
N ALA A 121 -0.43 2.20 1.22
CA ALA A 121 -0.95 3.37 0.51
C ALA A 121 -1.30 4.52 1.46
N ALA A 122 -1.73 4.20 2.68
CA ALA A 122 -2.04 5.18 3.71
C ALA A 122 -0.84 6.07 4.05
N ALA A 123 0.35 5.47 4.19
CA ALA A 123 1.60 6.19 4.45
C ALA A 123 1.96 7.14 3.29
N ILE A 124 1.87 6.65 2.03
CA ILE A 124 2.21 7.44 0.83
C ILE A 124 1.29 8.65 0.68
N GLN A 125 0.00 8.48 0.98
CA GLN A 125 -1.01 9.52 0.80
C GLN A 125 -1.13 10.46 2.00
N ASN A 126 -0.43 10.17 3.10
CA ASN A 126 -0.57 10.86 4.36
C ASN A 126 -2.05 11.04 4.74
N ILE A 127 -2.77 9.91 4.79
CA ILE A 127 -4.21 9.92 5.09
C ILE A 127 -4.49 10.69 6.37
N GLY A 128 -5.61 11.41 6.41
CA GLY A 128 -5.97 12.20 7.58
C GLY A 128 -7.46 12.42 7.68
N ALA A 129 -7.94 12.54 8.91
CA ALA A 129 -9.31 12.87 9.23
C ALA A 129 -9.39 13.52 10.63
N TYR A 130 -10.35 14.40 10.81
CA TYR A 130 -10.63 15.04 12.11
C TYR A 130 -9.42 15.75 12.74
N GLY A 131 -8.54 16.31 11.90
CA GLY A 131 -7.35 17.04 12.35
C GLY A 131 -6.16 16.16 12.71
N MET A 132 -6.25 14.85 12.50
CA MET A 132 -5.17 13.91 12.66
C MET A 132 -4.69 13.40 11.30
N GLU A 133 -3.40 13.25 11.13
CA GLU A 133 -2.77 12.66 9.95
C GLU A 133 -1.92 11.44 10.34
N ILE A 134 -1.80 10.47 9.43
CA ILE A 134 -1.05 9.26 9.74
C ILE A 134 0.43 9.54 10.04
N LYS A 135 1.02 10.61 9.49
CA LYS A 135 2.39 11.04 9.82
C LYS A 135 2.61 11.31 11.32
N ASP A 136 1.53 11.65 12.04
CA ASP A 136 1.61 11.98 13.47
C ASP A 136 1.84 10.74 14.34
N VAL A 137 1.63 9.54 13.77
CA VAL A 137 1.72 8.24 14.45
C VAL A 137 2.64 7.24 13.75
N ILE A 138 3.15 7.54 12.56
CA ILE A 138 4.14 6.70 11.88
C ILE A 138 5.53 6.96 12.49
N GLU A 139 6.16 5.89 12.95
CA GLU A 139 7.55 5.90 13.42
C GLU A 139 8.52 5.73 12.24
N SER A 140 8.24 4.78 11.35
CA SER A 140 9.08 4.48 10.20
C SER A 140 8.30 3.81 9.07
N VAL A 141 8.83 3.87 7.85
CA VAL A 141 8.32 3.15 6.68
C VAL A 141 9.48 2.37 6.08
N GLU A 142 9.32 1.05 6.02
CA GLU A 142 10.24 0.19 5.28
C GLU A 142 9.85 0.20 3.80
N ALA A 143 10.74 0.67 2.94
CA ALA A 143 10.52 0.73 1.51
C ALA A 143 11.66 0.08 0.75
N VAL A 144 11.34 -0.58 -0.37
CA VAL A 144 12.35 -1.09 -1.29
C VAL A 144 12.70 0.03 -2.27
N SER A 145 13.98 0.44 -2.27
CA SER A 145 14.49 1.46 -3.18
C SER A 145 15.08 0.80 -4.43
N TYR A 146 14.75 1.32 -5.61
CA TYR A 146 15.35 0.92 -6.89
C TYR A 146 16.22 2.04 -7.42
N THR A 147 17.38 1.68 -7.94
CA THR A 147 18.37 2.62 -8.47
C THR A 147 17.91 3.37 -9.73
N HIS A 148 16.71 3.09 -10.27
CA HIS A 148 16.17 3.72 -11.48
C HIS A 148 14.74 4.27 -11.37
N LEU A 149 14.08 4.13 -10.21
CA LEU A 149 12.80 4.76 -9.91
C LEU A 149 12.99 5.68 -8.71
N THR A 150 13.28 6.95 -8.98
CA THR A 150 13.17 8.00 -7.98
C THR A 150 11.69 8.23 -7.70
N LEU A 151 11.12 7.51 -6.75
CA LEU A 151 9.96 8.05 -6.03
C LEU A 151 10.47 9.26 -5.24
N PRO A 152 9.80 10.40 -5.29
CA PRO A 152 10.12 11.48 -4.38
C PRO A 152 9.80 10.99 -2.97
N THR A 153 10.80 10.43 -2.31
CA THR A 153 10.76 10.17 -0.88
C THR A 153 10.89 11.49 -0.17
N ASN A 154 9.81 12.18 0.01
CA ASN A 154 9.71 13.12 1.11
C ASN A 154 9.43 12.31 2.38
N SER A 155 10.42 11.55 2.81
CA SER A 155 10.49 11.08 4.18
C SER A 155 10.91 12.28 5.01
N LEU A 156 9.94 12.99 5.52
CA LEU A 156 10.15 13.86 6.66
C LEU A 156 9.94 13.00 7.90
N VAL A 157 11.04 12.73 8.56
CA VAL A 157 11.09 12.30 9.95
C VAL A 157 10.58 13.43 10.83
#